data_12961a109a43718cc150b189e4a17eb1
#
_entry.id   12961a109a43718cc150b189e4a17eb1
#
_cell.length_a   1.000
_cell.length_b   1.000
_cell.length_c   1.000
_cell.angle_alpha   90.00
_cell.angle_beta   90.00
_cell.angle_gamma   90.00
#
_symmetry.space_group_name_H-M   'P 1'
#
loop_
_entity.id
_entity.type
_entity.pdbx_description
1 polymer ?
#
loop_
_entity_poly.entity_id
_entity_poly.type
_entity_poly.pdbx_seq_one_letter_code
_entity_poly.pdbx_strand_id
1 'polypeptide(L)'
;MFDAAPIKKVSVVIPVYNEQESLPELIRRTTTACESLGKAWEILLIDDGSSDSSAELMVKASQEADSHIISILLNSNYGQHAAIMAGFSHVSGDLIITLDADLQNPPEEIPRLVAKADEGFDVVGTVRQNRQDSLFRKSASKIINLLIQRTTGKAMGDYGCMLRAYRRPIIDTMLRCHERSTFIPILANIFARRATEIPVHHAEREFGDSKYSFMRLINLMYDLVTCLTTTPLRLLSLLGSVIAIGGFSLSVLLIVLRLALGPQWAAEGVFMLFAVLFTFIGAQFIGMGLLGEYIGRIYNDVRARPRYFVQQVIYPESTPFTEESHQ
;
A
#
# COMPACT_ATOMS: atom_id res chain seq x y z
N MET A 1 -16.62 -2.46 27.82
CA MET A 1 -16.44 -1.30 26.94
C MET A 1 -14.97 -0.91 27.12
N PHE A 2 -14.11 -1.22 26.16
CA PHE A 2 -12.69 -0.84 26.30
C PHE A 2 -12.61 0.59 25.81
N ASP A 3 -12.48 1.55 26.74
CA ASP A 3 -12.22 2.93 26.42
C ASP A 3 -10.86 3.04 25.70
N ALA A 4 -10.86 3.60 24.52
CA ALA A 4 -9.62 3.90 23.81
C ALA A 4 -8.84 4.95 24.61
N ALA A 5 -7.53 4.74 24.79
CA ALA A 5 -6.69 5.70 25.47
C ALA A 5 -6.82 7.12 24.87
N PRO A 6 -6.82 8.17 25.69
CA PRO A 6 -6.96 9.54 25.19
C PRO A 6 -5.77 9.90 24.29
N ILE A 7 -6.03 10.62 23.20
CA ILE A 7 -5.00 11.14 22.31
C ILE A 7 -4.41 12.40 22.92
N LYS A 8 -3.15 12.34 23.37
CA LYS A 8 -2.41 13.46 23.95
C LYS A 8 -1.48 14.12 22.94
N LYS A 9 -0.86 13.32 22.07
CA LYS A 9 0.09 13.79 21.06
C LYS A 9 -0.27 13.21 19.68
N VAL A 10 -0.13 14.05 18.64
CA VAL A 10 -0.37 13.71 17.24
C VAL A 10 0.96 13.77 16.47
N SER A 11 1.27 12.74 15.69
CA SER A 11 2.40 12.73 14.75
C SER A 11 1.88 12.78 13.33
N VAL A 12 2.32 13.74 12.52
CA VAL A 12 1.99 13.83 11.09
C VAL A 12 3.18 13.34 10.28
N VAL A 13 3.00 12.30 9.47
CA VAL A 13 4.05 11.64 8.67
C VAL A 13 3.83 11.98 7.20
N ILE A 14 4.82 12.62 6.58
CA ILE A 14 4.75 13.14 5.21
C ILE A 14 5.94 12.62 4.42
N PRO A 15 5.75 11.65 3.50
CA PRO A 15 6.78 11.24 2.55
C PRO A 15 6.97 12.32 1.49
N VAL A 16 8.23 12.68 1.21
CA VAL A 16 8.62 13.73 0.27
C VAL A 16 9.54 13.13 -0.79
N TYR A 17 9.26 13.40 -2.08
CA TYR A 17 10.13 13.02 -3.18
C TYR A 17 10.02 14.03 -4.33
N ASN A 18 11.02 14.90 -4.49
CA ASN A 18 11.06 15.95 -5.50
C ASN A 18 9.82 16.88 -5.45
N GLU A 19 9.59 17.48 -4.29
CA GLU A 19 8.43 18.33 -3.99
C GLU A 19 8.87 19.73 -3.50
N GLN A 20 10.01 20.25 -3.97
CA GLN A 20 10.56 21.53 -3.53
C GLN A 20 9.60 22.71 -3.70
N GLU A 21 8.67 22.64 -4.66
CA GLU A 21 7.73 23.74 -4.95
C GLU A 21 6.54 23.75 -3.96
N SER A 22 6.04 22.57 -3.60
CA SER A 22 4.88 22.41 -2.71
C SER A 22 5.25 22.45 -1.23
N LEU A 23 6.49 22.05 -0.88
CA LEU A 23 6.95 21.79 0.47
C LEU A 23 6.83 22.99 1.44
N PRO A 24 7.22 24.24 1.09
CA PRO A 24 7.09 25.37 2.02
C PRO A 24 5.63 25.66 2.42
N GLU A 25 4.71 25.60 1.46
CA GLU A 25 3.29 25.83 1.69
C GLU A 25 2.68 24.66 2.47
N LEU A 26 3.06 23.43 2.16
CA LEU A 26 2.65 22.23 2.89
C LEU A 26 3.04 22.32 4.38
N ILE A 27 4.30 22.66 4.68
CA ILE A 27 4.78 22.83 6.05
C ILE A 27 3.96 23.89 6.76
N ARG A 28 3.80 25.06 6.19
CA ARG A 28 3.03 26.15 6.75
C ARG A 28 1.59 25.74 7.09
N ARG A 29 0.87 25.12 6.13
CA ARG A 29 -0.52 24.72 6.31
C ARG A 29 -0.66 23.57 7.32
N THR A 30 0.27 22.61 7.30
CA THR A 30 0.26 21.49 8.25
C THR A 30 0.54 21.99 9.68
N THR A 31 1.50 22.90 9.87
CA THR A 31 1.78 23.52 11.17
C THR A 31 0.54 24.23 11.70
N THR A 32 -0.09 25.10 10.89
CA THR A 32 -1.31 25.81 11.29
C THR A 32 -2.44 24.84 11.67
N ALA A 33 -2.63 23.76 10.93
CA ALA A 33 -3.62 22.74 11.24
C ALA A 33 -3.32 22.03 12.57
N CYS A 34 -2.04 21.69 12.83
CA CYS A 34 -1.61 21.06 14.07
C CYS A 34 -1.74 21.99 15.29
N GLU A 35 -1.38 23.26 15.17
CA GLU A 35 -1.56 24.27 16.23
C GLU A 35 -3.02 24.39 16.68
N SER A 36 -3.96 24.25 15.75
CA SER A 36 -5.40 24.31 16.05
C SER A 36 -5.93 23.14 16.88
N LEU A 37 -5.15 22.05 17.07
CA LEU A 37 -5.58 20.84 17.77
C LEU A 37 -5.70 21.01 19.28
N GLY A 38 -4.99 21.97 19.88
CA GLY A 38 -4.89 22.08 21.35
C GLY A 38 -4.27 20.85 22.03
N LYS A 39 -3.51 20.06 21.31
CA LYS A 39 -2.79 18.86 21.74
C LYS A 39 -1.31 19.01 21.38
N ALA A 40 -0.42 18.26 22.04
CA ALA A 40 0.96 18.17 21.58
C ALA A 40 1.01 17.56 20.15
N TRP A 41 1.96 18.00 19.36
CA TRP A 41 2.10 17.51 17.98
C TRP A 41 3.56 17.51 17.52
N GLU A 42 3.82 16.78 16.47
CA GLU A 42 5.07 16.75 15.73
C GLU A 42 4.79 16.46 14.25
N ILE A 43 5.64 16.95 13.36
CA ILE A 43 5.62 16.66 11.93
C ILE A 43 6.90 15.92 11.57
N LEU A 44 6.77 14.76 10.93
CA LEU A 44 7.89 14.00 10.41
C LEU A 44 7.87 14.13 8.89
N LEU A 45 8.90 14.76 8.32
CA LEU A 45 9.13 14.85 6.89
C LEU A 45 10.15 13.76 6.52
N ILE A 46 9.82 12.89 5.56
CA ILE A 46 10.67 11.78 5.16
C ILE A 46 11.08 11.96 3.71
N ASP A 47 12.35 12.36 3.49
CA ASP A 47 12.92 12.45 2.15
C ASP A 47 13.21 11.06 1.60
N ASP A 48 12.51 10.68 0.54
CA ASP A 48 12.70 9.41 -0.17
C ASP A 48 13.77 9.54 -1.28
N GLY A 49 14.92 10.12 -0.93
CA GLY A 49 16.06 10.29 -1.83
C GLY A 49 15.81 11.28 -2.94
N SER A 50 15.31 12.46 -2.64
CA SER A 50 15.08 13.55 -3.61
C SER A 50 16.36 13.99 -4.29
N SER A 51 16.25 14.42 -5.54
CA SER A 51 17.33 14.96 -6.35
C SER A 51 17.29 16.49 -6.52
N ASP A 52 16.23 17.11 -6.01
CA ASP A 52 16.01 18.56 -5.96
C ASP A 52 16.36 19.14 -4.58
N SER A 53 15.95 20.38 -4.30
CA SER A 53 16.21 21.05 -3.02
C SER A 53 15.27 20.63 -1.88
N SER A 54 14.45 19.59 -2.05
CA SER A 54 13.49 19.15 -1.01
C SER A 54 14.18 18.80 0.31
N ALA A 55 15.25 18.01 0.27
CA ALA A 55 16.01 17.62 1.45
C ALA A 55 16.58 18.83 2.22
N GLU A 56 17.13 19.81 1.51
CA GLU A 56 17.68 21.04 2.10
C GLU A 56 16.59 21.87 2.79
N LEU A 57 15.41 22.00 2.16
CA LEU A 57 14.26 22.70 2.73
C LEU A 57 13.75 22.03 4.01
N MET A 58 13.70 20.69 4.03
CA MET A 58 13.29 19.91 5.20
C MET A 58 14.26 20.13 6.36
N VAL A 59 15.56 20.01 6.12
CA VAL A 59 16.60 20.22 7.14
C VAL A 59 16.49 21.63 7.73
N LYS A 60 16.34 22.66 6.88
CA LYS A 60 16.15 24.02 7.31
C LYS A 60 14.91 24.18 8.21
N ALA A 61 13.79 23.60 7.81
CA ALA A 61 12.55 23.66 8.59
C ALA A 61 12.69 22.99 9.98
N SER A 62 13.49 21.92 10.09
CA SER A 62 13.74 21.26 11.38
C SER A 62 14.66 22.08 12.30
N GLN A 63 15.51 22.94 11.73
CA GLN A 63 16.48 23.77 12.47
C GLN A 63 15.93 25.16 12.83
N GLU A 64 14.71 25.50 12.42
CA GLU A 64 14.06 26.75 12.84
C GLU A 64 13.78 26.75 14.34
N ALA A 65 13.82 27.93 14.96
CA ALA A 65 13.54 28.08 16.37
C ALA A 65 12.13 27.59 16.71
N ASP A 66 11.99 26.89 17.83
CA ASP A 66 10.71 26.30 18.28
C ASP A 66 10.05 25.35 17.26
N SER A 67 10.84 24.76 16.35
CA SER A 67 10.33 23.79 15.38
C SER A 67 9.83 22.52 16.08
N HIS A 68 8.75 21.96 15.56
CA HIS A 68 8.24 20.62 15.90
C HIS A 68 8.40 19.65 14.74
N ILE A 69 9.33 19.95 13.83
CA ILE A 69 9.56 19.21 12.59
C ILE A 69 10.80 18.32 12.73
N ILE A 70 10.64 17.05 12.44
CA ILE A 70 11.72 16.06 12.38
C ILE A 70 11.92 15.71 10.91
N SER A 71 13.16 15.85 10.41
CA SER A 71 13.50 15.45 9.04
C SER A 71 14.28 14.15 9.04
N ILE A 72 13.80 13.18 8.23
CA ILE A 72 14.39 11.86 8.06
C ILE A 72 14.82 11.74 6.62
N LEU A 73 16.13 11.59 6.37
CA LEU A 73 16.69 11.47 5.03
C LEU A 73 17.01 10.01 4.75
N LEU A 74 16.42 9.44 3.67
CA LEU A 74 16.78 8.13 3.16
C LEU A 74 17.93 8.27 2.16
N ASN A 75 18.79 7.24 2.04
CA ASN A 75 19.95 7.29 1.16
C ASN A 75 19.60 7.12 -0.34
N SER A 76 18.41 6.70 -0.66
CA SER A 76 17.91 6.53 -2.04
C SER A 76 16.38 6.41 -2.06
N ASN A 77 15.78 6.42 -3.26
CA ASN A 77 14.35 6.23 -3.42
C ASN A 77 13.96 4.76 -3.18
N TYR A 78 13.13 4.53 -2.16
CA TYR A 78 12.55 3.23 -1.79
C TYR A 78 11.04 3.15 -2.04
N GLY A 79 10.43 4.27 -2.44
CA GLY A 79 8.99 4.40 -2.66
C GLY A 79 8.21 4.85 -1.43
N GLN A 80 7.08 5.50 -1.69
CA GLN A 80 6.22 6.16 -0.69
C GLN A 80 5.93 5.30 0.54
N HIS A 81 5.59 4.01 0.36
CA HIS A 81 5.28 3.13 1.49
C HIS A 81 6.48 2.86 2.39
N ALA A 82 7.68 2.74 1.82
CA ALA A 82 8.90 2.55 2.59
C ALA A 82 9.25 3.81 3.38
N ALA A 83 9.11 4.99 2.77
CA ALA A 83 9.29 6.28 3.43
C ALA A 83 8.31 6.47 4.60
N ILE A 84 7.02 6.15 4.42
CA ILE A 84 6.04 6.19 5.51
C ILE A 84 6.42 5.23 6.64
N MET A 85 6.85 4.00 6.34
CA MET A 85 7.28 3.04 7.35
C MET A 85 8.54 3.53 8.10
N ALA A 86 9.45 4.23 7.43
CA ALA A 86 10.57 4.91 8.07
C ALA A 86 10.08 6.00 9.05
N GLY A 87 9.11 6.81 8.63
CA GLY A 87 8.45 7.77 9.51
C GLY A 87 7.81 7.10 10.73
N PHE A 88 7.07 6.01 10.53
CA PHE A 88 6.40 5.28 11.61
C PHE A 88 7.36 4.76 12.68
N SER A 89 8.61 4.43 12.35
CA SER A 89 9.61 3.99 13.32
C SER A 89 10.15 5.12 14.21
N HIS A 90 9.86 6.39 13.87
CA HIS A 90 10.35 7.57 14.61
C HIS A 90 9.24 8.41 15.23
N VAL A 91 7.95 8.04 15.06
CA VAL A 91 6.83 8.77 15.66
C VAL A 91 6.78 8.57 17.18
N SER A 92 6.33 9.58 17.90
CA SER A 92 6.14 9.52 19.35
C SER A 92 4.70 9.78 19.80
N GLY A 93 3.80 10.15 18.89
CA GLY A 93 2.40 10.44 19.19
C GLY A 93 1.52 9.21 19.44
N ASP A 94 0.36 9.45 20.05
CA ASP A 94 -0.68 8.44 20.30
C ASP A 94 -1.54 8.19 19.05
N LEU A 95 -1.65 9.20 18.18
CA LEU A 95 -2.31 9.15 16.88
C LEU A 95 -1.33 9.58 15.80
N ILE A 96 -1.22 8.77 14.77
CA ILE A 96 -0.32 9.00 13.64
C ILE A 96 -1.18 9.29 12.40
N ILE A 97 -0.89 10.40 11.72
CA ILE A 97 -1.59 10.82 10.51
C ILE A 97 -0.62 10.81 9.35
N THR A 98 -0.96 10.13 8.27
CA THR A 98 -0.21 10.19 7.01
C THR A 98 -0.81 11.26 6.11
N LEU A 99 0.02 12.00 5.39
CA LEU A 99 -0.37 13.06 4.46
C LEU A 99 0.57 13.05 3.26
N ASP A 100 0.04 13.22 2.05
CA ASP A 100 0.84 13.36 0.82
C ASP A 100 1.42 14.77 0.70
N ALA A 101 2.61 14.88 0.07
CA ALA A 101 3.31 16.17 -0.06
C ALA A 101 2.79 17.06 -1.21
N ASP A 102 1.90 16.56 -2.07
CA ASP A 102 1.42 17.24 -3.28
C ASP A 102 0.24 18.21 -3.09
N LEU A 103 -0.15 18.47 -1.84
CA LEU A 103 -1.27 19.34 -1.44
C LEU A 103 -2.66 18.95 -1.99
N GLN A 104 -2.80 17.77 -2.64
CA GLN A 104 -4.11 17.30 -3.10
C GLN A 104 -5.06 16.98 -1.93
N ASN A 105 -4.49 16.57 -0.80
CA ASN A 105 -5.21 16.35 0.44
C ASN A 105 -4.96 17.53 1.38
N PRO A 106 -5.97 18.38 1.71
CA PRO A 106 -5.75 19.56 2.52
C PRO A 106 -5.34 19.21 3.95
N PRO A 107 -4.22 19.78 4.48
CA PRO A 107 -3.84 19.61 5.88
C PRO A 107 -4.92 20.05 6.88
N GLU A 108 -5.82 20.95 6.49
CA GLU A 108 -6.93 21.45 7.28
C GLU A 108 -7.96 20.37 7.66
N GLU A 109 -7.89 19.19 7.04
CA GLU A 109 -8.71 18.03 7.41
C GLU A 109 -8.15 17.27 8.63
N ILE A 110 -6.91 17.55 9.07
CA ILE A 110 -6.28 16.91 10.23
C ILE A 110 -7.15 17.01 11.50
N PRO A 111 -7.70 18.18 11.90
CA PRO A 111 -8.55 18.27 13.08
C PRO A 111 -9.79 17.37 13.00
N ARG A 112 -10.39 17.19 11.84
CA ARG A 112 -11.55 16.30 11.65
C ARG A 112 -11.17 14.83 11.83
N LEU A 113 -9.98 14.43 11.36
CA LEU A 113 -9.45 13.07 11.57
C LEU A 113 -9.20 12.81 13.07
N VAL A 114 -8.59 13.77 13.77
CA VAL A 114 -8.34 13.68 15.22
C VAL A 114 -9.65 13.57 15.99
N ALA A 115 -10.62 14.44 15.72
CA ALA A 115 -11.93 14.39 16.35
C ALA A 115 -12.63 13.02 16.14
N LYS A 116 -12.52 12.47 14.92
CA LYS A 116 -13.09 11.16 14.63
C LYS A 116 -12.35 10.02 15.33
N ALA A 117 -11.04 10.10 15.47
CA ALA A 117 -10.25 9.14 16.23
C ALA A 117 -10.56 9.21 17.74
N ASP A 118 -10.86 10.39 18.29
CA ASP A 118 -11.28 10.56 19.69
C ASP A 118 -12.60 9.84 20.02
N GLU A 119 -13.46 9.55 19.00
CA GLU A 119 -14.66 8.70 19.18
C GLU A 119 -14.30 7.22 19.41
N GLY A 120 -13.02 6.85 19.46
CA GLY A 120 -12.53 5.49 19.74
C GLY A 120 -12.34 4.62 18.51
N PHE A 121 -12.15 5.20 17.33
CA PHE A 121 -11.73 4.46 16.13
C PHE A 121 -10.21 4.23 16.12
N ASP A 122 -9.79 3.04 15.68
CA ASP A 122 -8.38 2.66 15.57
C ASP A 122 -7.76 3.21 14.28
N VAL A 123 -8.56 3.23 13.21
CA VAL A 123 -8.19 3.74 11.89
C VAL A 123 -9.30 4.64 11.37
N VAL A 124 -8.93 5.84 10.94
CA VAL A 124 -9.83 6.79 10.26
C VAL A 124 -9.26 7.04 8.88
N GLY A 125 -9.93 6.51 7.87
CA GLY A 125 -9.62 6.76 6.47
C GLY A 125 -10.33 8.00 5.94
N THR A 126 -9.98 8.41 4.73
CA THR A 126 -10.69 9.47 4.01
C THR A 126 -11.19 8.98 2.66
N VAL A 127 -12.35 9.51 2.25
CA VAL A 127 -12.95 9.25 0.94
C VAL A 127 -13.04 10.56 0.17
N ARG A 128 -12.43 10.58 -1.01
CA ARG A 128 -12.44 11.74 -1.89
C ARG A 128 -13.84 12.00 -2.44
N GLN A 129 -14.39 13.19 -2.18
CA GLN A 129 -15.65 13.64 -2.78
C GLN A 129 -15.42 14.03 -4.26
N ASN A 130 -16.44 13.81 -5.09
CA ASN A 130 -16.48 14.21 -6.52
C ASN A 130 -15.41 13.56 -7.43
N ARG A 131 -15.06 12.31 -7.18
CA ARG A 131 -14.13 11.57 -8.02
C ARG A 131 -14.65 11.39 -9.45
N GLN A 132 -14.07 12.09 -10.41
CA GLN A 132 -14.35 11.97 -11.85
C GLN A 132 -13.53 10.82 -12.47
N ASP A 133 -13.80 9.58 -12.07
CA ASP A 133 -13.11 8.43 -12.65
C ASP A 133 -13.81 7.92 -13.91
N SER A 134 -12.99 7.44 -14.86
CA SER A 134 -13.50 6.68 -16.00
C SER A 134 -14.21 5.40 -15.54
N LEU A 135 -15.18 4.91 -16.33
CA LEU A 135 -15.94 3.68 -16.05
C LEU A 135 -15.03 2.49 -15.75
N PHE A 136 -13.90 2.40 -16.44
CA PHE A 136 -12.90 1.35 -16.25
C PHE A 136 -12.25 1.43 -14.85
N ARG A 137 -11.83 2.61 -14.40
CA ARG A 137 -11.27 2.81 -13.06
C ARG A 137 -12.29 2.50 -11.96
N LYS A 138 -13.56 2.87 -12.16
CA LYS A 138 -14.65 2.53 -11.22
C LYS A 138 -14.84 1.02 -11.09
N SER A 139 -14.84 0.29 -12.21
CA SER A 139 -14.99 -1.18 -12.21
C SER A 139 -13.79 -1.86 -11.55
N ALA A 140 -12.57 -1.43 -11.87
CA ALA A 140 -11.34 -1.94 -11.27
C ALA A 140 -11.31 -1.72 -9.75
N SER A 141 -11.62 -0.50 -9.28
CA SER A 141 -11.73 -0.18 -7.85
C SER A 141 -12.79 -1.03 -7.16
N LYS A 142 -13.92 -1.31 -7.80
CA LYS A 142 -14.99 -2.12 -7.21
C LYS A 142 -14.56 -3.57 -7.00
N ILE A 143 -13.81 -4.15 -7.95
CA ILE A 143 -13.27 -5.51 -7.83
C ILE A 143 -12.23 -5.56 -6.71
N ILE A 144 -11.31 -4.60 -6.66
CA ILE A 144 -10.29 -4.51 -5.62
C ILE A 144 -10.95 -4.36 -4.25
N ASN A 145 -11.90 -3.45 -4.09
CA ASN A 145 -12.61 -3.24 -2.82
C ASN A 145 -13.35 -4.50 -2.36
N LEU A 146 -13.97 -5.23 -3.29
CA LEU A 146 -14.64 -6.51 -2.98
C LEU A 146 -13.65 -7.58 -2.49
N LEU A 147 -12.47 -7.68 -3.13
CA LEU A 147 -11.42 -8.61 -2.72
C LEU A 147 -10.87 -8.24 -1.34
N ILE A 148 -10.59 -6.96 -1.11
CA ILE A 148 -10.10 -6.46 0.18
C ILE A 148 -11.17 -6.70 1.27
N GLN A 149 -12.43 -6.39 1.00
CA GLN A 149 -13.52 -6.63 1.94
C GLN A 149 -13.64 -8.10 2.31
N ARG A 150 -13.46 -9.03 1.35
CA ARG A 150 -13.45 -10.48 1.63
C ARG A 150 -12.25 -10.91 2.48
N THR A 151 -11.11 -10.27 2.32
CA THR A 151 -9.88 -10.63 3.03
C THR A 151 -9.80 -9.99 4.41
N THR A 152 -10.20 -8.72 4.55
CA THR A 152 -10.10 -7.96 5.80
C THR A 152 -11.39 -7.96 6.63
N GLY A 153 -12.51 -8.38 6.05
CA GLY A 153 -13.84 -8.29 6.66
C GLY A 153 -14.38 -6.85 6.75
N LYS A 154 -13.68 -5.86 6.22
CA LYS A 154 -14.03 -4.43 6.31
C LYS A 154 -14.14 -3.81 4.92
N ALA A 155 -15.21 -3.02 4.72
CA ALA A 155 -15.40 -2.25 3.52
C ALA A 155 -14.86 -0.83 3.74
N MET A 156 -13.97 -0.37 2.86
CA MET A 156 -13.56 1.02 2.75
C MET A 156 -13.81 1.52 1.33
N GLY A 157 -14.21 2.78 1.22
CA GLY A 157 -14.61 3.39 -0.06
C GLY A 157 -13.42 3.80 -0.92
N ASP A 158 -12.32 4.26 -0.31
CA ASP A 158 -11.14 4.74 -1.03
C ASP A 158 -9.83 4.32 -0.36
N TYR A 159 -9.22 3.24 -0.88
CA TYR A 159 -7.89 2.81 -0.44
C TYR A 159 -6.75 3.65 -1.04
N GLY A 160 -7.02 4.44 -2.08
CA GLY A 160 -6.00 5.25 -2.75
C GLY A 160 -5.72 6.59 -2.10
N CYS A 161 -6.51 7.01 -1.10
CA CYS A 161 -6.24 8.22 -0.35
C CYS A 161 -5.31 7.92 0.82
N MET A 162 -4.17 8.62 0.87
CA MET A 162 -3.15 8.42 1.90
C MET A 162 -3.35 9.31 3.13
N LEU A 163 -4.26 10.29 3.08
CA LEU A 163 -4.66 11.05 4.27
C LEU A 163 -5.46 10.16 5.22
N ARG A 164 -4.81 9.65 6.25
CA ARG A 164 -5.38 8.68 7.18
C ARG A 164 -4.82 8.87 8.58
N ALA A 165 -5.62 8.51 9.58
CA ALA A 165 -5.18 8.50 10.97
C ALA A 165 -5.17 7.06 11.51
N TYR A 166 -4.14 6.74 12.28
CA TYR A 166 -3.89 5.43 12.89
C TYR A 166 -3.55 5.60 14.35
N ARG A 167 -4.17 4.82 15.22
CA ARG A 167 -3.73 4.76 16.62
C ARG A 167 -2.39 4.06 16.78
N ARG A 168 -1.60 4.48 17.74
CA ARG A 168 -0.25 3.96 18.04
C ARG A 168 -0.17 2.43 18.05
N PRO A 169 -1.06 1.65 18.71
CA PRO A 169 -0.97 0.19 18.72
C PRO A 169 -1.06 -0.45 17.33
N ILE A 170 -1.76 0.20 16.37
CA ILE A 170 -1.82 -0.26 14.99
C ILE A 170 -0.46 -0.11 14.32
N ILE A 171 0.18 1.06 14.50
CA ILE A 171 1.53 1.33 13.95
C ILE A 171 2.56 0.37 14.54
N ASP A 172 2.57 0.18 15.87
CA ASP A 172 3.50 -0.72 16.54
C ASP A 172 3.35 -2.17 16.04
N THR A 173 2.11 -2.59 15.74
CA THR A 173 1.85 -3.91 15.16
C THR A 173 2.33 -4.00 13.72
N MET A 174 2.11 -2.95 12.91
CA MET A 174 2.56 -2.90 11.53
C MET A 174 4.08 -2.93 11.42
N LEU A 175 4.81 -2.25 12.33
CA LEU A 175 6.27 -2.24 12.36
C LEU A 175 6.86 -3.64 12.64
N ARG A 176 6.13 -4.50 13.36
CA ARG A 176 6.54 -5.89 13.63
C ARG A 176 6.29 -6.84 12.43
N CYS A 177 5.51 -6.41 11.43
CA CYS A 177 5.26 -7.22 10.25
C CYS A 177 6.48 -7.23 9.33
N HIS A 178 6.92 -8.41 8.91
CA HIS A 178 8.06 -8.59 8.02
C HIS A 178 7.66 -8.54 6.54
N GLU A 179 6.37 -8.48 6.22
CA GLU A 179 5.87 -8.40 4.85
C GLU A 179 6.37 -7.13 4.14
N ARG A 180 7.04 -7.30 2.99
CA ARG A 180 7.64 -6.18 2.23
C ARG A 180 6.67 -5.54 1.24
N SER A 181 5.80 -6.33 0.67
CA SER A 181 4.85 -5.90 -0.36
C SER A 181 3.54 -5.42 0.25
N THR A 182 3.60 -4.64 1.35
CA THR A 182 2.38 -4.29 2.10
C THR A 182 1.86 -2.93 1.69
N PHE A 183 0.60 -2.88 1.31
CA PHE A 183 -0.13 -1.64 1.14
C PHE A 183 -0.61 -1.17 2.51
N ILE A 184 -0.01 -0.10 3.05
CA ILE A 184 -0.24 0.41 4.43
C ILE A 184 -1.71 0.49 4.82
N PRO A 185 -2.63 1.08 4.00
CA PRO A 185 -4.05 1.16 4.36
C PRO A 185 -4.71 -0.20 4.60
N ILE A 186 -4.30 -1.22 3.87
CA ILE A 186 -4.85 -2.56 4.01
C ILE A 186 -4.30 -3.24 5.24
N LEU A 187 -2.98 -3.17 5.47
CA LEU A 187 -2.34 -3.74 6.65
C LEU A 187 -2.93 -3.15 7.93
N ALA A 188 -3.09 -1.83 7.99
CA ALA A 188 -3.73 -1.17 9.12
C ALA A 188 -5.15 -1.68 9.38
N ASN A 189 -5.94 -1.89 8.31
CA ASN A 189 -7.31 -2.39 8.44
C ASN A 189 -7.39 -3.84 8.93
N ILE A 190 -6.40 -4.67 8.62
CA ILE A 190 -6.32 -6.05 9.15
C ILE A 190 -6.26 -6.01 10.67
N PHE A 191 -5.45 -5.12 11.26
CA PHE A 191 -5.25 -5.03 12.70
C PHE A 191 -6.27 -4.15 13.41
N ALA A 192 -6.93 -3.23 12.72
CA ALA A 192 -7.91 -2.35 13.33
C ALA A 192 -9.15 -3.14 13.80
N ARG A 193 -9.61 -2.88 15.02
CA ARG A 193 -10.90 -3.37 15.51
C ARG A 193 -12.05 -2.51 15.00
N ARG A 194 -11.87 -1.18 15.05
CA ARG A 194 -12.85 -0.18 14.60
C ARG A 194 -12.21 0.73 13.56
N ALA A 195 -12.63 0.60 12.31
CA ALA A 195 -12.22 1.48 11.22
C ALA A 195 -13.42 2.28 10.71
N THR A 196 -13.19 3.50 10.27
CA THR A 196 -14.19 4.38 9.68
C THR A 196 -13.57 5.25 8.59
N GLU A 197 -14.40 5.95 7.83
CA GLU A 197 -13.96 6.91 6.81
C GLU A 197 -14.74 8.21 6.95
N ILE A 198 -14.07 9.31 6.65
CA ILE A 198 -14.70 10.63 6.54
C ILE A 198 -14.56 11.16 5.12
N PRO A 199 -15.58 11.84 4.60
CA PRO A 199 -15.49 12.50 3.30
C PRO A 199 -14.59 13.74 3.40
N VAL A 200 -13.64 13.88 2.47
CA VAL A 200 -12.72 15.01 2.38
C VAL A 200 -12.78 15.66 1.01
N HIS A 201 -12.55 16.96 0.97
CA HIS A 201 -12.35 17.68 -0.27
C HIS A 201 -11.02 17.25 -0.89
N HIS A 202 -11.02 17.00 -2.19
CA HIS A 202 -9.81 16.71 -2.95
C HIS A 202 -9.54 17.86 -3.89
N ALA A 203 -8.44 18.58 -3.67
CA ALA A 203 -8.01 19.66 -4.54
C ALA A 203 -7.43 19.10 -5.86
N GLU A 204 -7.58 19.84 -6.95
CA GLU A 204 -6.83 19.55 -8.16
C GLU A 204 -5.33 19.77 -7.88
N ARG A 205 -4.48 18.95 -8.49
CA ARG A 205 -3.03 19.06 -8.33
C ARG A 205 -2.56 20.42 -8.84
N GLU A 206 -2.01 21.25 -7.96
CA GLU A 206 -1.53 22.57 -8.32
C GLU A 206 -0.21 22.53 -9.10
N PHE A 207 0.60 21.46 -8.93
CA PHE A 207 1.92 21.31 -9.55
C PHE A 207 2.12 19.89 -10.11
N GLY A 208 2.60 19.78 -11.36
CA GLY A 208 3.06 18.53 -11.99
C GLY A 208 2.02 17.72 -12.77
N ASP A 209 2.48 16.98 -13.81
CA ASP A 209 1.65 16.15 -14.69
C ASP A 209 1.42 14.73 -14.17
N SER A 210 0.19 14.22 -14.30
CA SER A 210 -0.16 12.84 -13.96
C SER A 210 0.40 11.86 -15.00
N LYS A 211 1.49 11.15 -14.69
CA LYS A 211 2.13 10.13 -15.56
C LYS A 211 1.56 8.72 -15.39
N TYR A 212 0.28 8.55 -15.07
CA TYR A 212 -0.30 7.20 -14.93
C TYR A 212 -0.69 6.59 -16.28
N SER A 213 0.17 5.71 -16.80
CA SER A 213 -0.14 4.85 -17.95
C SER A 213 -1.13 3.74 -17.57
N PHE A 214 -2.00 3.34 -18.51
CA PHE A 214 -2.92 2.21 -18.37
C PHE A 214 -2.22 0.90 -17.93
N MET A 215 -1.03 0.64 -18.45
CA MET A 215 -0.22 -0.53 -18.10
C MET A 215 0.20 -0.50 -16.62
N ARG A 216 0.50 0.69 -16.09
CA ARG A 216 0.87 0.86 -14.68
C ARG A 216 -0.31 0.55 -13.74
N LEU A 217 -1.53 0.87 -14.16
CA LEU A 217 -2.74 0.53 -13.41
C LEU A 217 -2.99 -0.98 -13.39
N ILE A 218 -2.79 -1.69 -14.52
CA ILE A 218 -2.90 -3.15 -14.58
C ILE A 218 -1.86 -3.81 -13.68
N ASN A 219 -0.60 -3.37 -13.73
CA ASN A 219 0.45 -3.89 -12.87
C ASN A 219 0.12 -3.66 -11.39
N LEU A 220 -0.36 -2.47 -11.02
CA LEU A 220 -0.78 -2.19 -9.65
C LEU A 220 -1.92 -3.11 -9.20
N MET A 221 -2.92 -3.36 -10.07
CA MET A 221 -4.00 -4.31 -9.76
C MET A 221 -3.47 -5.73 -9.55
N TYR A 222 -2.56 -6.18 -10.43
CA TYR A 222 -1.94 -7.50 -10.32
C TYR A 222 -1.15 -7.63 -9.02
N ASP A 223 -0.35 -6.63 -8.69
CA ASP A 223 0.42 -6.55 -7.46
C ASP A 223 -0.48 -6.59 -6.22
N LEU A 224 -1.54 -5.79 -6.18
CA LEU A 224 -2.49 -5.80 -5.08
C LEU A 224 -3.17 -7.16 -4.90
N VAL A 225 -3.63 -7.78 -5.99
CA VAL A 225 -4.31 -9.08 -5.93
C VAL A 225 -3.37 -10.19 -5.45
N THR A 226 -2.14 -10.25 -5.97
CA THR A 226 -1.16 -11.28 -5.61
C THR A 226 -0.57 -11.06 -4.22
N CYS A 227 -0.53 -9.82 -3.75
CA CYS A 227 -0.09 -9.48 -2.39
C CYS A 227 -1.15 -9.85 -1.33
N LEU A 228 -2.43 -9.62 -1.63
CA LEU A 228 -3.52 -9.76 -0.66
C LEU A 228 -4.09 -11.16 -0.54
N THR A 229 -3.96 -11.99 -1.56
CA THR A 229 -4.68 -13.26 -1.58
C THR A 229 -3.97 -14.33 -2.40
N THR A 230 -4.08 -15.57 -1.93
CA THR A 230 -3.68 -16.77 -2.69
C THR A 230 -4.80 -17.27 -3.63
N THR A 231 -5.89 -16.51 -3.78
CA THR A 231 -7.03 -16.89 -4.63
C THR A 231 -6.63 -17.14 -6.09
N PRO A 232 -5.75 -16.34 -6.75
CA PRO A 232 -5.28 -16.64 -8.10
C PRO A 232 -4.61 -18.02 -8.21
N LEU A 233 -3.81 -18.37 -7.20
CA LEU A 233 -3.12 -19.67 -7.15
C LEU A 233 -4.12 -20.83 -6.96
N ARG A 234 -5.14 -20.65 -6.12
CA ARG A 234 -6.21 -21.66 -5.93
C ARG A 234 -7.06 -21.83 -7.18
N LEU A 235 -7.41 -20.73 -7.86
CA LEU A 235 -8.15 -20.79 -9.13
C LEU A 235 -7.34 -21.50 -10.20
N LEU A 236 -6.05 -21.22 -10.29
CA LEU A 236 -5.14 -21.89 -11.20
C LEU A 236 -5.07 -23.40 -10.92
N SER A 237 -4.94 -23.79 -9.64
CA SER A 237 -4.93 -25.18 -9.20
C SER A 237 -6.24 -25.90 -9.57
N LEU A 238 -7.38 -25.24 -9.34
CA LEU A 238 -8.69 -25.77 -9.69
C LEU A 238 -8.84 -25.95 -11.22
N LEU A 239 -8.45 -24.92 -11.98
CA LEU A 239 -8.49 -24.97 -13.46
C LEU A 239 -7.56 -26.06 -13.97
N GLY A 240 -6.33 -26.15 -13.45
CA GLY A 240 -5.38 -27.21 -13.78
C GLY A 240 -5.93 -28.61 -13.48
N SER A 241 -6.62 -28.79 -12.35
CA SER A 241 -7.26 -30.06 -11.99
C SER A 241 -8.38 -30.44 -12.97
N VAL A 242 -9.23 -29.48 -13.36
CA VAL A 242 -10.30 -29.73 -14.35
C VAL A 242 -9.71 -30.10 -15.71
N ILE A 243 -8.68 -29.39 -16.15
CA ILE A 243 -7.98 -29.68 -17.40
C ILE A 243 -7.31 -31.05 -17.33
N ALA A 244 -6.65 -31.41 -16.23
CA ALA A 244 -6.00 -32.70 -16.06
C ALA A 244 -6.99 -33.87 -16.12
N ILE A 245 -8.13 -33.75 -15.41
CA ILE A 245 -9.19 -34.76 -15.41
C ILE A 245 -9.77 -34.88 -16.81
N GLY A 246 -10.06 -33.76 -17.49
CA GLY A 246 -10.57 -33.76 -18.88
C GLY A 246 -9.58 -34.39 -19.86
N GLY A 247 -8.31 -34.04 -19.77
CA GLY A 247 -7.25 -34.60 -20.61
C GLY A 247 -7.03 -36.09 -20.37
N PHE A 248 -7.06 -36.52 -19.10
CA PHE A 248 -6.96 -37.95 -18.75
C PHE A 248 -8.16 -38.73 -19.29
N SER A 249 -9.38 -38.22 -19.08
CA SER A 249 -10.62 -38.86 -19.60
C SER A 249 -10.61 -38.98 -21.14
N LEU A 250 -10.16 -37.91 -21.81
CA LEU A 250 -10.00 -37.91 -23.28
C LEU A 250 -8.97 -38.96 -23.75
N SER A 251 -7.82 -39.02 -23.03
CA SER A 251 -6.78 -40.01 -23.36
C SER A 251 -7.28 -41.45 -23.21
N VAL A 252 -8.00 -41.75 -22.11
CA VAL A 252 -8.61 -43.06 -21.92
C VAL A 252 -9.62 -43.38 -23.02
N LEU A 253 -10.49 -42.43 -23.38
CA LEU A 253 -11.46 -42.57 -24.45
C LEU A 253 -10.78 -42.87 -25.79
N LEU A 254 -9.75 -42.15 -26.17
CA LEU A 254 -8.99 -42.32 -27.40
C LEU A 254 -8.30 -43.70 -27.45
N ILE A 255 -7.74 -44.18 -26.32
CA ILE A 255 -7.14 -45.51 -26.23
C ILE A 255 -8.21 -46.58 -26.44
N VAL A 256 -9.36 -46.49 -25.80
CA VAL A 256 -10.47 -47.43 -25.94
C VAL A 256 -10.98 -47.48 -27.41
N LEU A 257 -11.19 -46.31 -28.03
CA LEU A 257 -11.62 -46.19 -29.40
C LEU A 257 -10.59 -46.79 -30.37
N ARG A 258 -9.30 -46.56 -30.16
CA ARG A 258 -8.23 -47.15 -30.95
C ARG A 258 -8.20 -48.67 -30.87
N LEU A 259 -8.41 -49.24 -29.70
CA LEU A 259 -8.47 -50.68 -29.50
C LEU A 259 -9.73 -51.31 -30.14
N ALA A 260 -10.86 -50.59 -30.13
CA ALA A 260 -12.12 -51.05 -30.65
C ALA A 260 -12.24 -50.90 -32.19
N LEU A 261 -11.73 -49.78 -32.76
CA LEU A 261 -11.91 -49.41 -34.18
C LEU A 261 -10.68 -49.69 -35.04
N GLY A 262 -9.55 -50.06 -34.44
CA GLY A 262 -8.31 -50.42 -35.12
C GLY A 262 -7.38 -49.25 -35.45
N PRO A 263 -6.14 -49.51 -35.96
CA PRO A 263 -5.08 -48.50 -36.08
C PRO A 263 -5.35 -47.41 -37.13
N GLN A 264 -6.21 -47.62 -38.10
CA GLN A 264 -6.47 -46.68 -39.20
C GLN A 264 -7.35 -45.49 -38.74
N TRP A 265 -8.09 -45.61 -37.64
CA TRP A 265 -9.00 -44.59 -37.14
C TRP A 265 -8.30 -43.30 -36.72
N ALA A 266 -7.00 -43.31 -36.39
CA ALA A 266 -6.29 -42.17 -35.82
C ALA A 266 -5.21 -41.56 -36.75
N ALA A 267 -5.09 -41.99 -38.03
CA ALA A 267 -3.99 -41.58 -38.90
C ALA A 267 -3.99 -40.08 -39.28
N GLU A 268 -5.16 -39.44 -39.31
CA GLU A 268 -5.31 -38.02 -39.68
C GLU A 268 -5.32 -37.05 -38.49
N GLY A 269 -5.28 -37.53 -37.25
CA GLY A 269 -5.42 -36.73 -36.03
C GLY A 269 -4.13 -36.09 -35.48
N VAL A 270 -2.97 -36.29 -36.14
CA VAL A 270 -1.66 -35.87 -35.60
C VAL A 270 -1.57 -34.35 -35.39
N PHE A 271 -2.08 -33.53 -36.32
CA PHE A 271 -2.07 -32.06 -36.17
C PHE A 271 -2.99 -31.60 -35.05
N MET A 272 -4.13 -32.24 -34.86
CA MET A 272 -5.06 -31.94 -33.78
C MET A 272 -4.44 -32.29 -32.41
N LEU A 273 -3.66 -33.40 -32.35
CA LEU A 273 -2.91 -33.77 -31.14
C LEU A 273 -1.88 -32.72 -30.78
N PHE A 274 -1.11 -32.20 -31.73
CA PHE A 274 -0.15 -31.12 -31.49
C PHE A 274 -0.85 -29.82 -31.03
N ALA A 275 -1.97 -29.44 -31.63
CA ALA A 275 -2.73 -28.26 -31.20
C ALA A 275 -3.18 -28.38 -29.75
N VAL A 276 -3.70 -29.53 -29.33
CA VAL A 276 -4.10 -29.82 -27.97
C VAL A 276 -2.88 -29.80 -27.02
N LEU A 277 -1.76 -30.45 -27.44
CA LEU A 277 -0.52 -30.46 -26.65
C LEU A 277 0.04 -29.06 -26.40
N PHE A 278 0.11 -28.23 -27.45
CA PHE A 278 0.60 -26.85 -27.31
C PHE A 278 -0.32 -26.00 -26.43
N THR A 279 -1.64 -26.23 -26.47
CA THR A 279 -2.58 -25.57 -25.56
C THR A 279 -2.30 -25.92 -24.07
N PHE A 280 -2.05 -27.19 -23.79
CA PHE A 280 -1.70 -27.64 -22.43
C PHE A 280 -0.35 -27.11 -21.99
N ILE A 281 0.65 -27.13 -22.85
CA ILE A 281 1.97 -26.56 -22.57
C ILE A 281 1.85 -25.05 -22.27
N GLY A 282 1.10 -24.30 -23.08
CA GLY A 282 0.85 -22.88 -22.89
C GLY A 282 0.18 -22.61 -21.54
N ALA A 283 -0.87 -23.36 -21.20
CA ALA A 283 -1.54 -23.25 -19.91
C ALA A 283 -0.58 -23.56 -18.73
N GLN A 284 0.30 -24.54 -18.88
CA GLN A 284 1.32 -24.89 -17.89
C GLN A 284 2.32 -23.75 -17.67
N PHE A 285 2.79 -23.09 -18.74
CA PHE A 285 3.70 -21.93 -18.61
C PHE A 285 3.04 -20.74 -17.88
N ILE A 286 1.76 -20.47 -18.14
CA ILE A 286 1.01 -19.45 -17.39
C ILE A 286 0.99 -19.80 -15.88
N GLY A 287 0.74 -21.08 -15.58
CA GLY A 287 0.77 -21.58 -14.20
C GLY A 287 2.12 -21.43 -13.52
N MET A 288 3.19 -21.78 -14.24
CA MET A 288 4.56 -21.61 -13.74
C MET A 288 4.93 -20.14 -13.53
N GLY A 289 4.48 -19.25 -14.42
CA GLY A 289 4.68 -17.80 -14.26
C GLY A 289 4.04 -17.27 -12.98
N LEU A 290 2.78 -17.63 -12.72
CA LEU A 290 2.09 -17.24 -11.51
C LEU A 290 2.77 -17.84 -10.24
N LEU A 291 3.19 -19.10 -10.29
CA LEU A 291 3.91 -19.72 -9.19
C LEU A 291 5.25 -19.00 -8.94
N GLY A 292 5.96 -18.63 -10.01
CA GLY A 292 7.20 -17.85 -9.93
C GLY A 292 7.02 -16.51 -9.23
N GLU A 293 5.90 -15.82 -9.46
CA GLU A 293 5.58 -14.57 -8.79
C GLU A 293 5.43 -14.76 -7.26
N TYR A 294 4.70 -15.80 -6.83
CA TYR A 294 4.56 -16.09 -5.40
C TYR A 294 5.88 -16.52 -4.75
N ILE A 295 6.68 -17.33 -5.45
CA ILE A 295 8.00 -17.74 -4.99
C ILE A 295 8.92 -16.52 -4.87
N GLY A 296 8.89 -15.60 -5.83
CA GLY A 296 9.64 -14.35 -5.81
C GLY A 296 9.28 -13.47 -4.59
N ARG A 297 7.98 -13.37 -4.25
CA ARG A 297 7.52 -12.66 -3.05
C ARG A 297 8.02 -13.33 -1.77
N ILE A 298 7.84 -14.65 -1.65
CA ILE A 298 8.33 -15.42 -0.49
C ILE A 298 9.86 -15.26 -0.36
N TYR A 299 10.62 -15.34 -1.46
CA TYR A 299 12.06 -15.16 -1.46
C TYR A 299 12.45 -13.77 -0.94
N ASN A 300 11.76 -12.72 -1.37
CA ASN A 300 12.00 -11.36 -0.90
C ASN A 300 11.68 -11.18 0.59
N ASP A 301 10.62 -11.81 1.09
CA ASP A 301 10.22 -11.75 2.49
C ASP A 301 11.20 -12.55 3.38
N VAL A 302 11.58 -13.77 2.97
CA VAL A 302 12.53 -14.64 3.70
C VAL A 302 13.94 -14.02 3.76
N ARG A 303 14.35 -13.31 2.71
CA ARG A 303 15.66 -12.66 2.66
C ARG A 303 15.83 -11.55 3.70
N ALA A 304 14.74 -11.03 4.24
CA ALA A 304 14.65 -10.06 5.36
C ALA A 304 15.62 -8.85 5.23
N ARG A 305 15.89 -8.38 4.01
CA ARG A 305 16.68 -7.15 3.82
C ARG A 305 15.94 -5.95 4.40
N PRO A 306 16.62 -4.93 4.96
CA PRO A 306 15.96 -3.69 5.37
C PRO A 306 15.09 -3.12 4.26
N ARG A 307 13.91 -2.58 4.61
CA ARG A 307 12.99 -1.98 3.64
C ARG A 307 13.49 -0.65 3.12
N TYR A 308 14.28 0.03 3.91
CA TYR A 308 14.89 1.35 3.68
C TYR A 308 16.16 1.47 4.49
N PHE A 309 16.98 2.45 4.17
CA PHE A 309 18.14 2.83 4.96
C PHE A 309 18.03 4.31 5.30
N VAL A 310 17.93 4.61 6.59
CA VAL A 310 17.94 6.00 7.09
C VAL A 310 19.38 6.48 7.10
N GLN A 311 19.67 7.50 6.31
CA GLN A 311 20.99 8.11 6.25
C GLN A 311 21.20 9.08 7.41
N GLN A 312 20.16 9.88 7.72
CA GLN A 312 20.24 10.89 8.77
C GLN A 312 18.85 11.20 9.34
N VAL A 313 18.79 11.49 10.63
CA VAL A 313 17.60 12.05 11.30
C VAL A 313 18.00 13.38 11.93
N ILE A 314 17.27 14.43 11.64
CA ILE A 314 17.47 15.79 12.17
C ILE A 314 16.30 16.10 13.07
N TYR A 315 16.60 16.29 14.36
CA TYR A 315 15.65 16.70 15.37
C TYR A 315 15.71 18.22 15.58
N PRO A 316 14.60 18.84 16.03
CA PRO A 316 14.61 20.25 16.45
C PRO A 316 15.62 20.49 17.61
N GLU A 317 16.28 21.65 17.62
CA GLU A 317 17.28 21.98 18.64
C GLU A 317 16.74 22.00 20.08
N SER A 318 15.44 22.13 20.28
CA SER A 318 14.76 22.18 21.58
C SER A 318 14.44 20.81 22.20
N THR A 319 14.72 19.70 21.51
CA THR A 319 14.41 18.36 22.03
C THR A 319 15.61 17.81 22.80
N PRO A 320 15.56 17.65 24.15
CA PRO A 320 16.64 16.98 24.88
C PRO A 320 16.73 15.53 24.39
N PHE A 321 17.91 15.14 23.88
CA PHE A 321 18.22 13.76 23.50
C PHE A 321 18.04 12.84 24.71
N THR A 322 17.02 12.01 24.72
CA THR A 322 16.97 10.80 25.51
C THR A 322 17.54 9.67 24.65
N GLU A 323 18.83 9.39 24.83
CA GLU A 323 19.45 8.13 24.34
C GLU A 323 18.84 6.96 25.13
N GLU A 324 17.67 6.49 24.73
CA GLU A 324 17.17 5.18 25.17
C GLU A 324 16.49 4.46 24.00
N SER A 325 17.03 3.26 23.74
CA SER A 325 16.48 2.17 22.93
C SER A 325 16.86 2.06 21.47
N HIS A 326 18.08 1.60 21.22
CA HIS A 326 18.35 0.61 20.15
C HIS A 326 19.45 -0.34 20.61
N GLN A 327 19.08 -1.36 21.39
CA GLN A 327 19.78 -2.64 21.51
C GLN A 327 18.86 -3.76 21.03
#